data_d1b29a0c772d4a446a5b65916121f322
#
_entry.id   d1b29a0c772d4a446a5b65916121f322
#
_cell.length_a   1.000
_cell.length_b   1.000
_cell.length_c   1.000
_cell.angle_alpha   90.00
_cell.angle_beta   90.00
_cell.angle_gamma   90.00
#
_symmetry.space_group_name_H-M   'P 1'
#
loop_
_entity.id
_entity.type
_entity.pdbx_description
1 polymer ?
#
loop_
_entity_poly.entity_id
_entity_poly.type
_entity_poly.pdbx_seq_one_letter_code
_entity_poly.pdbx_strand_id
1 'polypeptide(L)'
;MTTLKNRPKTALLVIDVQNGVVGGAHERDKVVANVGSLVEKARREQVPVVWVQHSDDQLARGSDDWRIVPELTPGNAEPLVEKNYGDSFEDTKLESVLSDLGVGRLIVVGAQTDACVRSTLHGAFVRGYDATLVKDAHTTEDQSAWGAPPPDQVIRHTNLYWTYQTAPGRKAGTVETKDVDFGSAS
;
A
#
# COMPACT_ATOMS: atom_id res chain seq x y z
N MET A 1 2.66 -12.79 -14.34
CA MET A 1 3.47 -11.64 -14.81
C MET A 1 2.52 -10.54 -15.22
N THR A 2 2.84 -9.30 -14.93
CA THR A 2 2.01 -8.14 -15.30
C THR A 2 1.64 -8.11 -16.79
N THR A 3 0.50 -7.53 -17.14
CA THR A 3 0.11 -7.29 -18.55
C THR A 3 0.72 -6.01 -19.13
N LEU A 4 1.37 -5.21 -18.29
CA LEU A 4 1.99 -3.94 -18.68
C LEU A 4 3.30 -4.19 -19.42
N LYS A 5 3.35 -3.76 -20.69
CA LYS A 5 4.54 -3.94 -21.53
C LYS A 5 5.69 -3.05 -21.03
N ASN A 6 6.91 -3.60 -21.07
CA ASN A 6 8.14 -2.89 -20.68
C ASN A 6 8.18 -2.40 -19.22
N ARG A 7 7.45 -3.05 -18.32
CA ARG A 7 7.43 -2.72 -16.89
C ARG A 7 7.81 -3.93 -16.02
N PRO A 8 9.07 -4.39 -16.08
CA PRO A 8 9.51 -5.58 -15.34
C PRO A 8 9.76 -5.34 -13.85
N LYS A 9 9.89 -4.07 -13.43
CA LYS A 9 10.30 -3.73 -12.06
C LYS A 9 9.18 -3.86 -11.05
N THR A 10 9.59 -3.98 -9.79
CA THR A 10 8.73 -3.96 -8.60
C THR A 10 8.86 -2.62 -7.89
N ALA A 11 7.80 -2.17 -7.22
CA ALA A 11 7.85 -1.09 -6.23
C ALA A 11 7.17 -1.52 -4.94
N LEU A 12 7.63 -0.99 -3.81
CA LEU A 12 6.91 -0.96 -2.54
C LEU A 12 6.00 0.27 -2.55
N LEU A 13 4.69 0.05 -2.42
CA LEU A 13 3.68 1.11 -2.35
C LEU A 13 3.19 1.22 -0.90
N VAL A 14 3.53 2.33 -0.25
CA VAL A 14 3.18 2.63 1.15
C VAL A 14 2.00 3.58 1.17
N ILE A 15 0.83 3.10 1.58
CA ILE A 15 -0.44 3.81 1.49
C ILE A 15 -0.85 4.37 2.85
N ASP A 16 -1.00 5.69 2.93
CA ASP A 16 -1.66 6.45 4.01
C ASP A 16 -1.23 6.06 5.44
N VAL A 17 0.06 5.80 5.66
CA VAL A 17 0.59 5.57 7.02
C VAL A 17 0.81 6.92 7.70
N GLN A 18 -0.30 7.61 7.97
CA GLN A 18 -0.38 8.96 8.52
C GLN A 18 -0.90 8.94 9.95
N ASN A 19 -0.53 9.94 10.77
CA ASN A 19 -0.91 10.00 12.18
C ASN A 19 -2.42 9.85 12.40
N GLY A 20 -3.24 10.59 11.65
CA GLY A 20 -4.69 10.55 11.77
C GLY A 20 -5.35 9.33 11.12
N VAL A 21 -4.61 8.55 10.33
CA VAL A 21 -5.13 7.35 9.66
C VAL A 21 -4.84 6.09 10.46
N VAL A 22 -3.66 6.01 11.07
CA VAL A 22 -3.25 4.80 11.81
C VAL A 22 -3.23 4.99 13.32
N GLY A 23 -3.51 6.19 13.84
CA GLY A 23 -3.40 6.49 15.27
C GLY A 23 -4.23 5.58 16.18
N GLY A 24 -5.45 5.22 15.75
CA GLY A 24 -6.36 4.28 16.44
C GLY A 24 -6.43 2.90 15.79
N ALA A 25 -5.56 2.57 14.84
CA ALA A 25 -5.66 1.34 14.07
C ALA A 25 -5.20 0.10 14.84
N HIS A 26 -5.77 -1.03 14.47
CA HIS A 26 -5.47 -2.34 15.06
C HIS A 26 -4.00 -2.73 14.88
N GLU A 27 -3.34 -3.17 15.96
CA GLU A 27 -1.90 -3.52 15.99
C GLU A 27 -0.97 -2.47 15.34
N ARG A 28 -1.32 -1.18 15.47
CA ARG A 28 -0.64 -0.05 14.84
C ARG A 28 0.89 -0.15 14.89
N ASP A 29 1.45 -0.34 16.07
CA ASP A 29 2.92 -0.30 16.26
C ASP A 29 3.63 -1.44 15.53
N LYS A 30 3.03 -2.64 15.53
CA LYS A 30 3.54 -3.80 14.80
C LYS A 30 3.49 -3.57 13.28
N VAL A 31 2.38 -3.03 12.78
CA VAL A 31 2.22 -2.75 11.35
C VAL A 31 3.20 -1.68 10.91
N VAL A 32 3.33 -0.58 11.64
CA VAL A 32 4.31 0.49 11.34
C VAL A 32 5.75 -0.05 11.35
N ALA A 33 6.10 -0.90 12.31
CA ALA A 33 7.41 -1.54 12.36
C ALA A 33 7.66 -2.46 11.15
N ASN A 34 6.65 -3.23 10.73
CA ASN A 34 6.74 -4.08 9.54
C ASN A 34 6.90 -3.23 8.26
N VAL A 35 6.13 -2.16 8.12
CA VAL A 35 6.28 -1.21 7.00
C VAL A 35 7.70 -0.63 6.99
N GLY A 36 8.21 -0.18 8.13
CA GLY A 36 9.57 0.35 8.25
C GLY A 36 10.63 -0.68 7.81
N SER A 37 10.50 -1.93 8.24
CA SER A 37 11.43 -2.99 7.85
C SER A 37 11.41 -3.27 6.34
N LEU A 38 10.24 -3.18 5.70
CA LEU A 38 10.09 -3.33 4.26
C LEU A 38 10.66 -2.13 3.49
N VAL A 39 10.47 -0.92 3.98
CA VAL A 39 11.09 0.29 3.41
C VAL A 39 12.62 0.17 3.43
N GLU A 40 13.19 -0.20 4.57
CA GLU A 40 14.63 -0.42 4.68
C GLU A 40 15.14 -1.54 3.76
N LYS A 41 14.38 -2.64 3.65
CA LYS A 41 14.70 -3.74 2.72
C LYS A 41 14.65 -3.26 1.27
N ALA A 42 13.59 -2.56 0.86
CA ALA A 42 13.45 -2.03 -0.50
C ALA A 42 14.62 -1.09 -0.87
N ARG A 43 15.01 -0.20 0.06
CA ARG A 43 16.16 0.70 -0.12
C ARG A 43 17.47 -0.06 -0.32
N ARG A 44 17.75 -1.07 0.52
CA ARG A 44 18.95 -1.91 0.37
C ARG A 44 18.99 -2.66 -0.96
N GLU A 45 17.83 -3.09 -1.45
CA GLU A 45 17.70 -3.84 -2.71
C GLU A 45 17.48 -2.92 -3.93
N GLN A 46 17.57 -1.60 -3.73
CA GLN A 46 17.36 -0.57 -4.77
C GLN A 46 16.00 -0.67 -5.46
N VAL A 47 15.00 -1.13 -4.72
CA VAL A 47 13.60 -1.17 -5.15
C VAL A 47 12.94 0.17 -4.87
N PRO A 48 12.25 0.78 -5.84
CA PRO A 48 11.53 2.03 -5.62
C PRO A 48 10.51 1.92 -4.47
N VAL A 49 10.56 2.87 -3.55
CA VAL A 49 9.52 3.09 -2.55
C VAL A 49 8.67 4.26 -3.02
N VAL A 50 7.37 4.05 -3.16
CA VAL A 50 6.40 5.09 -3.53
C VAL A 50 5.45 5.31 -2.37
N TRP A 51 5.41 6.54 -1.88
CA TRP A 51 4.56 6.96 -0.77
C TRP A 51 3.25 7.53 -1.29
N VAL A 52 2.16 7.19 -0.62
CA VAL A 52 0.84 7.76 -0.88
C VAL A 52 0.36 8.44 0.39
N GLN A 53 -0.18 9.64 0.25
CA GLN A 53 -0.76 10.44 1.34
C GLN A 53 -2.15 10.90 0.98
N HIS A 54 -3.11 10.58 1.85
CA HIS A 54 -4.50 11.00 1.72
C HIS A 54 -4.72 12.39 2.34
N SER A 55 -5.60 13.17 1.75
CA SER A 55 -6.15 14.38 2.37
C SER A 55 -7.61 14.57 1.98
N ASP A 56 -8.42 15.05 2.92
CA ASP A 56 -9.81 15.43 2.75
C ASP A 56 -10.20 16.53 3.76
N ASP A 57 -11.50 16.80 3.92
CA ASP A 57 -12.00 17.81 4.84
C ASP A 57 -11.73 17.47 6.31
N GLN A 58 -11.54 16.19 6.66
CA GLN A 58 -11.25 15.73 8.02
C GLN A 58 -9.73 15.55 8.25
N LEU A 59 -8.98 15.29 7.20
CA LEU A 59 -7.53 15.09 7.21
C LEU A 59 -6.85 16.20 6.39
N ALA A 60 -6.89 17.42 6.92
CA ALA A 60 -6.42 18.60 6.24
C ALA A 60 -4.92 18.55 5.95
N ARG A 61 -4.54 18.81 4.69
CA ARG A 61 -3.13 18.88 4.27
C ARG A 61 -2.31 19.81 5.16
N GLY A 62 -1.17 19.35 5.62
CA GLY A 62 -0.24 20.10 6.47
C GLY A 62 -0.55 20.03 7.97
N SER A 63 -1.69 19.45 8.39
CA SER A 63 -1.97 19.17 9.79
C SER A 63 -1.04 18.10 10.37
N ASP A 64 -0.98 17.97 11.69
CA ASP A 64 -0.22 16.88 12.34
C ASP A 64 -0.81 15.52 12.01
N ASP A 65 -2.13 15.41 11.92
CA ASP A 65 -2.82 14.17 11.54
C ASP A 65 -2.52 13.74 10.09
N TRP A 66 -2.33 14.72 9.19
CA TRP A 66 -1.97 14.45 7.80
C TRP A 66 -0.54 13.93 7.63
N ARG A 67 0.39 14.25 8.55
CA ARG A 67 1.79 13.83 8.41
C ARG A 67 1.94 12.33 8.47
N ILE A 68 2.90 11.82 7.70
CA ILE A 68 3.38 10.44 7.86
C ILE A 68 3.88 10.26 9.29
N VAL A 69 3.60 9.11 9.88
CA VAL A 69 4.02 8.79 11.26
C VAL A 69 5.53 9.00 11.46
N PRO A 70 5.98 9.48 12.62
CA PRO A 70 7.37 9.87 12.85
C PRO A 70 8.37 8.71 12.76
N GLU A 71 7.90 7.47 12.89
CA GLU A 71 8.71 6.26 12.73
C GLU A 71 9.13 6.00 11.28
N LEU A 72 8.46 6.64 10.31
CA LEU A 72 8.71 6.48 8.88
C LEU A 72 9.10 7.82 8.25
N THR A 73 10.21 7.83 7.53
CA THR A 73 10.68 9.04 6.84
C THR A 73 10.87 8.75 5.36
N PRO A 74 10.05 9.35 4.47
CA PRO A 74 10.30 9.30 3.03
C PRO A 74 11.68 9.82 2.66
N GLY A 75 12.37 9.13 1.78
CA GLY A 75 13.65 9.60 1.24
C GLY A 75 13.45 10.75 0.24
N ASN A 76 14.43 11.67 0.13
CA ASN A 76 14.31 12.84 -0.74
C ASN A 76 14.08 12.51 -2.23
N ALA A 77 14.50 11.34 -2.68
CA ALA A 77 14.32 10.87 -4.06
C ALA A 77 13.12 9.94 -4.23
N GLU A 78 12.41 9.60 -3.15
CA GLU A 78 11.26 8.71 -3.18
C GLU A 78 10.00 9.50 -3.58
N PRO A 79 9.26 9.04 -4.61
CA PRO A 79 8.04 9.72 -5.00
C PRO A 79 6.99 9.74 -3.89
N LEU A 80 6.38 10.90 -3.69
CA LEU A 80 5.21 11.06 -2.85
C LEU A 80 4.02 11.47 -3.72
N VAL A 81 2.95 10.70 -3.63
CA VAL A 81 1.70 10.88 -4.37
C VAL A 81 0.61 11.29 -3.39
N GLU A 82 0.06 12.46 -3.59
CA GLU A 82 -1.09 12.94 -2.81
C GLU A 82 -2.38 12.54 -3.51
N LYS A 83 -3.41 12.16 -2.73
CA LYS A 83 -4.72 11.75 -3.22
C LYS A 83 -5.86 12.26 -2.34
N ASN A 84 -7.06 12.30 -2.91
CA ASN A 84 -8.30 12.66 -2.21
C ASN A 84 -9.36 11.54 -2.24
N TYR A 85 -9.10 10.45 -2.97
CA TYR A 85 -10.04 9.33 -3.13
C TYR A 85 -9.42 8.04 -2.58
N GLY A 86 -10.25 7.00 -2.39
CA GLY A 86 -9.78 5.72 -1.85
C GLY A 86 -8.76 5.01 -2.75
N ASP A 87 -9.00 4.95 -4.06
CA ASP A 87 -8.04 4.41 -5.02
C ASP A 87 -6.88 5.39 -5.23
N SER A 88 -5.65 4.97 -4.97
CA SER A 88 -4.46 5.80 -5.14
C SER A 88 -4.18 6.19 -6.59
N PHE A 89 -4.84 5.57 -7.55
CA PHE A 89 -4.74 5.92 -8.98
C PHE A 89 -5.77 6.97 -9.40
N GLU A 90 -6.83 7.19 -8.61
CA GLU A 90 -7.92 8.10 -8.98
C GLU A 90 -7.49 9.56 -8.84
N ASP A 91 -7.51 10.28 -9.97
CA ASP A 91 -7.11 11.69 -10.08
C ASP A 91 -5.74 12.01 -9.46
N THR A 92 -4.75 11.14 -9.72
CA THR A 92 -3.39 11.27 -9.19
C THR A 92 -2.34 11.05 -10.27
N LYS A 93 -1.08 11.36 -9.93
CA LYS A 93 0.09 11.06 -10.76
C LYS A 93 0.66 9.64 -10.56
N LEU A 94 0.01 8.75 -9.80
CA LEU A 94 0.59 7.45 -9.45
C LEU A 94 0.92 6.62 -10.70
N GLU A 95 0.01 6.56 -11.68
CA GLU A 95 0.24 5.79 -12.91
C GLU A 95 1.46 6.32 -13.69
N SER A 96 1.62 7.62 -13.84
CA SER A 96 2.80 8.18 -14.52
C SER A 96 4.09 7.90 -13.75
N VAL A 97 4.09 8.07 -12.43
CA VAL A 97 5.24 7.75 -11.57
C VAL A 97 5.67 6.29 -11.73
N LEU A 98 4.74 5.35 -11.65
CA LEU A 98 5.03 3.92 -11.79
C LEU A 98 5.49 3.56 -13.22
N SER A 99 4.93 4.23 -14.22
CA SER A 99 5.34 4.08 -15.62
C SER A 99 6.79 4.51 -15.84
N ASP A 100 7.14 5.71 -15.38
CA ASP A 100 8.48 6.28 -15.50
C ASP A 100 9.53 5.42 -14.79
N LEU A 101 9.16 4.80 -13.69
CA LEU A 101 10.00 3.85 -12.94
C LEU A 101 10.07 2.46 -13.62
N GLY A 102 9.25 2.16 -14.63
CA GLY A 102 9.18 0.86 -15.27
C GLY A 102 8.56 -0.24 -14.40
N VAL A 103 7.66 0.16 -13.49
CA VAL A 103 7.04 -0.74 -12.50
C VAL A 103 5.80 -1.40 -13.08
N GLY A 104 5.74 -2.72 -12.99
CA GLY A 104 4.56 -3.54 -13.33
C GLY A 104 4.13 -4.46 -12.18
N ARG A 105 4.87 -4.52 -11.09
CA ARG A 105 4.54 -5.28 -9.89
C ARG A 105 4.57 -4.38 -8.65
N LEU A 106 3.52 -4.47 -7.83
CA LEU A 106 3.38 -3.72 -6.59
C LEU A 106 3.38 -4.67 -5.39
N ILE A 107 4.18 -4.32 -4.39
CA ILE A 107 4.08 -4.83 -3.03
C ILE A 107 3.36 -3.75 -2.23
N VAL A 108 2.18 -4.06 -1.70
CA VAL A 108 1.27 -3.08 -1.10
C VAL A 108 1.22 -3.24 0.40
N VAL A 109 1.39 -2.11 1.11
CA VAL A 109 1.32 -2.00 2.57
C VAL A 109 0.58 -0.72 2.98
N GLY A 110 0.16 -0.60 4.23
CA GLY A 110 -0.37 0.63 4.80
C GLY A 110 -1.80 0.56 5.30
N ALA A 111 -2.61 1.61 5.13
CA ALA A 111 -3.94 1.75 5.71
C ALA A 111 -4.91 2.53 4.78
N GLN A 112 -6.25 2.47 5.00
CA GLN A 112 -6.84 1.42 5.85
C GLN A 112 -7.19 0.21 4.99
N THR A 113 -7.16 -0.98 5.56
CA THR A 113 -7.33 -2.27 4.89
C THR A 113 -8.54 -2.32 3.96
N ASP A 114 -9.70 -1.95 4.46
CA ASP A 114 -11.01 -2.03 3.80
C ASP A 114 -11.39 -0.77 3.01
N ALA A 115 -10.53 0.23 3.02
CA ALA A 115 -10.70 1.49 2.29
C ALA A 115 -9.60 1.68 1.23
N CYS A 116 -8.57 2.47 1.52
CA CYS A 116 -7.57 2.88 0.54
C CYS A 116 -6.69 1.71 0.06
N VAL A 117 -6.32 0.79 0.94
CA VAL A 117 -5.56 -0.42 0.56
C VAL A 117 -6.38 -1.27 -0.38
N ARG A 118 -7.62 -1.62 0.00
CA ARG A 118 -8.52 -2.41 -0.85
C ARG A 118 -8.78 -1.75 -2.20
N SER A 119 -9.12 -0.46 -2.20
CA SER A 119 -9.42 0.28 -3.43
C SER A 119 -8.22 0.33 -4.37
N THR A 120 -7.03 0.60 -3.82
CA THR A 120 -5.78 0.65 -4.61
C THR A 120 -5.35 -0.72 -5.13
N LEU A 121 -5.52 -1.79 -4.35
CA LEU A 121 -5.26 -3.17 -4.82
C LEU A 121 -6.10 -3.49 -6.06
N HIS A 122 -7.41 -3.23 -6.00
CA HIS A 122 -8.30 -3.44 -7.14
C HIS A 122 -7.98 -2.49 -8.29
N GLY A 123 -7.72 -1.21 -7.99
CA GLY A 123 -7.30 -0.21 -8.97
C GLY A 123 -6.04 -0.61 -9.74
N ALA A 124 -5.01 -1.09 -9.04
CA ALA A 124 -3.80 -1.64 -9.65
C ALA A 124 -4.11 -2.85 -10.53
N PHE A 125 -4.89 -3.78 -9.99
CA PHE A 125 -5.16 -5.06 -10.64
C PHE A 125 -5.95 -4.91 -11.95
N VAL A 126 -6.96 -4.04 -11.99
CA VAL A 126 -7.71 -3.77 -13.23
C VAL A 126 -6.88 -3.03 -14.28
N ARG A 127 -5.89 -2.25 -13.86
CA ARG A 127 -4.93 -1.55 -14.74
C ARG A 127 -3.82 -2.46 -15.30
N GLY A 128 -3.71 -3.71 -14.82
CA GLY A 128 -2.76 -4.68 -15.38
C GLY A 128 -1.52 -4.96 -14.53
N TYR A 129 -1.41 -4.37 -13.34
CA TYR A 129 -0.33 -4.66 -12.40
C TYR A 129 -0.44 -6.05 -11.80
N ASP A 130 0.68 -6.70 -11.54
CA ASP A 130 0.73 -7.71 -10.49
C ASP A 130 0.68 -7.00 -9.12
N ALA A 131 -0.16 -7.46 -8.20
CA ALA A 131 -0.34 -6.80 -6.91
C ALA A 131 -0.30 -7.82 -5.76
N THR A 132 0.69 -7.67 -4.89
CA THR A 132 0.87 -8.50 -3.70
C THR A 132 0.60 -7.67 -2.45
N LEU A 133 -0.33 -8.12 -1.61
CA LEU A 133 -0.61 -7.51 -0.30
C LEU A 133 0.29 -8.16 0.76
N VAL A 134 0.93 -7.35 1.60
CA VAL A 134 1.70 -7.87 2.73
C VAL A 134 0.78 -8.05 3.93
N LYS A 135 0.51 -9.30 4.31
CA LYS A 135 -0.54 -9.73 5.24
C LYS A 135 -0.51 -9.07 6.62
N ASP A 136 0.67 -8.78 7.12
CA ASP A 136 0.98 -8.27 8.45
C ASP A 136 1.55 -6.84 8.43
N ALA A 137 1.43 -6.16 7.28
CA ALA A 137 1.87 -4.77 7.08
C ALA A 137 0.74 -3.87 6.56
N HIS A 138 -0.52 -4.21 6.85
CA HIS A 138 -1.66 -3.34 6.65
C HIS A 138 -2.62 -3.42 7.84
N THR A 139 -3.40 -2.36 8.06
CA THR A 139 -4.29 -2.25 9.22
C THR A 139 -5.50 -1.38 8.93
N THR A 140 -6.48 -1.41 9.82
CA THR A 140 -7.68 -0.57 9.83
C THR A 140 -8.11 -0.25 11.26
N GLU A 141 -8.94 0.75 11.41
CA GLU A 141 -9.57 1.11 12.68
C GLU A 141 -10.75 0.20 13.02
N ASP A 142 -11.14 0.21 14.30
CA ASP A 142 -12.34 -0.49 14.75
C ASP A 142 -13.59 0.34 14.43
N GLN A 143 -14.35 -0.12 13.44
CA GLN A 143 -15.61 0.46 13.01
C GLN A 143 -16.83 -0.40 13.40
N SER A 144 -16.66 -1.33 14.35
CA SER A 144 -17.73 -2.24 14.78
C SER A 144 -18.94 -1.52 15.38
N ALA A 145 -18.75 -0.34 15.99
CA ALA A 145 -19.83 0.52 16.47
C ALA A 145 -20.78 0.98 15.34
N TRP A 146 -20.33 0.99 14.09
CA TRP A 146 -21.11 1.33 12.90
C TRP A 146 -21.50 0.11 12.06
N GLY A 147 -21.34 -1.10 12.61
CA GLY A 147 -21.76 -2.35 11.97
C GLY A 147 -20.73 -3.04 11.12
N ALA A 148 -19.49 -2.57 11.10
CA ALA A 148 -18.39 -3.29 10.47
C ALA A 148 -17.96 -4.51 11.30
N PRO A 149 -17.35 -5.54 10.70
CA PRO A 149 -16.68 -6.59 11.46
C PRO A 149 -15.51 -6.00 12.28
N PRO A 150 -15.08 -6.63 13.38
CA PRO A 150 -13.85 -6.26 14.08
C PRO A 150 -12.64 -6.21 13.17
N PRO A 151 -11.65 -5.33 13.41
CA PRO A 151 -10.55 -5.07 12.49
C PRO A 151 -9.70 -6.31 12.18
N ASP A 152 -9.49 -7.20 13.13
CA ASP A 152 -8.81 -8.48 12.90
C ASP A 152 -9.54 -9.38 11.89
N GLN A 153 -10.88 -9.34 11.87
CA GLN A 153 -11.68 -10.06 10.87
C GLN A 153 -11.63 -9.39 9.50
N VAL A 154 -11.66 -8.06 9.45
CA VAL A 154 -11.51 -7.27 8.22
C VAL A 154 -10.17 -7.59 7.55
N ILE A 155 -9.08 -7.57 8.33
CA ILE A 155 -7.73 -7.87 7.85
C ILE A 155 -7.65 -9.32 7.34
N ARG A 156 -8.13 -10.29 8.13
CA ARG A 156 -8.13 -11.71 7.72
C ARG A 156 -8.96 -11.95 6.46
N HIS A 157 -10.13 -11.32 6.36
CA HIS A 157 -11.00 -11.44 5.18
C HIS A 157 -10.33 -10.86 3.94
N THR A 158 -9.70 -9.68 4.05
CA THR A 158 -8.99 -9.06 2.95
C THR A 158 -7.81 -9.92 2.49
N ASN A 159 -7.01 -10.45 3.41
CA ASN A 159 -5.94 -11.38 3.12
C ASN A 159 -6.45 -12.64 2.41
N LEU A 160 -7.58 -13.20 2.89
CA LEU A 160 -8.18 -14.40 2.33
C LEU A 160 -8.57 -14.20 0.86
N TYR A 161 -9.44 -13.22 0.58
CA TYR A 161 -9.94 -13.06 -0.78
C TYR A 161 -8.83 -12.59 -1.75
N TRP A 162 -7.87 -11.77 -1.28
CA TRP A 162 -6.79 -11.31 -2.14
C TRP A 162 -5.82 -12.44 -2.53
N THR A 163 -5.63 -13.41 -1.64
CA THR A 163 -4.85 -14.64 -1.95
C THR A 163 -5.40 -15.38 -3.17
N TYR A 164 -6.71 -15.39 -3.33
CA TYR A 164 -7.39 -16.13 -4.40
C TYR A 164 -7.87 -15.26 -5.57
N GLN A 165 -7.54 -13.97 -5.56
CA GLN A 165 -7.91 -13.06 -6.64
C GLN A 165 -7.18 -13.44 -7.93
N THR A 166 -7.91 -13.54 -9.03
CA THR A 166 -7.36 -13.94 -10.33
C THR A 166 -7.83 -13.03 -11.46
N ALA A 167 -6.99 -12.87 -12.47
CA ALA A 167 -7.35 -12.25 -13.74
C ALA A 167 -6.36 -12.70 -14.85
N PRO A 168 -6.74 -12.60 -16.13
CA PRO A 168 -5.87 -13.00 -17.22
C PRO A 168 -4.56 -12.19 -17.24
N GLY A 169 -3.43 -12.89 -17.34
CA GLY A 169 -2.12 -12.29 -17.59
C GLY A 169 -1.52 -11.46 -16.45
N ARG A 170 -2.10 -11.49 -15.24
CA ARG A 170 -1.58 -10.80 -14.06
C ARG A 170 -1.85 -11.60 -12.78
N LYS A 171 -1.11 -11.31 -11.74
CA LYS A 171 -1.15 -12.05 -10.47
C LYS A 171 -1.54 -11.15 -9.31
N ALA A 172 -2.46 -11.63 -8.50
CA ALA A 172 -2.65 -11.18 -7.13
C ALA A 172 -2.05 -12.22 -6.18
N GLY A 173 -1.88 -11.84 -4.92
CA GLY A 173 -1.43 -12.76 -3.88
C GLY A 173 -1.12 -12.03 -2.59
N THR A 174 -0.74 -12.82 -1.59
CA THR A 174 -0.37 -12.30 -0.27
C THR A 174 0.95 -12.92 0.20
N VAL A 175 1.68 -12.20 1.04
CA VAL A 175 2.97 -12.62 1.60
C VAL A 175 3.12 -12.07 3.01
N GLU A 176 3.87 -12.73 3.89
CA GLU A 176 4.29 -12.16 5.19
C GLU A 176 5.47 -11.19 5.00
N THR A 177 5.62 -10.20 5.87
CA THR A 177 6.73 -9.23 5.83
C THR A 177 8.10 -9.90 5.70
N LYS A 178 8.35 -10.96 6.46
CA LYS A 178 9.63 -11.71 6.47
C LYS A 178 9.94 -12.43 5.15
N ASP A 179 8.89 -12.76 4.39
CA ASP A 179 8.97 -13.57 3.16
C ASP A 179 8.86 -12.71 1.89
N VAL A 180 8.78 -11.38 2.02
CA VAL A 180 8.72 -10.48 0.87
C VAL A 180 9.98 -10.64 0.02
N ASP A 181 9.78 -10.99 -1.23
CA ASP A 181 10.80 -11.00 -2.28
C ASP A 181 10.45 -9.93 -3.32
N PHE A 182 11.28 -8.92 -3.43
CA PHE A 182 11.10 -7.88 -4.44
C PHE A 182 11.50 -8.34 -5.85
N GLY A 183 12.11 -9.53 -5.96
CA GLY A 183 12.68 -10.03 -7.20
C GLY A 183 13.97 -9.28 -7.54
N SER A 184 15.02 -10.02 -7.91
CA SER A 184 16.24 -9.39 -8.41
C SER A 184 15.90 -8.52 -9.61
N ALA A 185 16.41 -7.30 -9.64
CA ALA A 185 16.43 -6.51 -10.86
C ALA A 185 17.29 -7.27 -11.88
N SER A 186 16.63 -7.96 -12.83
CA SER A 186 17.29 -8.64 -13.95
C SER A 186 17.55 -7.62 -15.05
#